data_73ff526aaf006f157a9153c4fa8403a7
#
_entry.id   73ff526aaf006f157a9153c4fa8403a7
#
_cell.length_a   1.000
_cell.length_b   1.000
_cell.length_c   1.000
_cell.angle_alpha   90.00
_cell.angle_beta   90.00
_cell.angle_gamma   90.00
#
_symmetry.space_group_name_H-M   'P 1'
#
loop_
_entity.id
_entity.type
_entity.pdbx_description
1 polymer ?
#
loop_
_entity_poly.entity_id
_entity_poly.type
_entity_poly.pdbx_seq_one_letter_code
_entity_poly.pdbx_strand_id
1 'polypeptide(L)'
;MVTNTETTPETESTPATGRSKVGILVVDDDATKRFALRTILAPLDEDVVEASSGADALRQLLRHEFAVVLLDVRMPIMDGFETAQLIRQRPRSELTPIIFVTALDQAETDMGRGYTLGAVDFVFAPVVPSIMRAKVSVFVELYRAQQELRRYRTQLETLVEERTIALTAINRELEAFSYSVSHDLRAPLTSFDALSKTLLEEHGGKLDKRALEQLRKMREVSERMASVFDGLQMLFRLTSGEIRREQVDVSALAAEIVQELRAANRKRKVVVEIAPAITVNGDRRLVHILLSNLLNNAWKFTSAKPAARIWIGQEAVDGESRVFVKDDGVGLDMIDSHRLFGAFQRLHSQSEFPGVGIGLATVRRIVNRHGGRAWAEGAVGEGATFYFVF
;
A
#
# COMPACT_ATOMS: atom_id res chain seq x y z
N MET A 1 -7.55 44.25 -45.58
CA MET A 1 -6.77 43.19 -46.26
C MET A 1 -5.83 42.57 -45.24
N VAL A 2 -6.23 41.47 -44.66
CA VAL A 2 -5.37 40.68 -43.75
C VAL A 2 -5.40 39.29 -44.33
N THR A 3 -4.27 38.85 -44.83
CA THR A 3 -4.02 37.53 -45.45
C THR A 3 -3.89 36.49 -44.35
N ASN A 4 -4.81 35.55 -44.30
CA ASN A 4 -4.73 34.33 -43.53
C ASN A 4 -3.71 33.39 -44.21
N THR A 5 -2.65 33.04 -43.50
CA THR A 5 -1.78 31.92 -43.83
C THR A 5 -2.23 30.70 -43.04
N GLU A 6 -2.90 29.78 -43.71
CA GLU A 6 -3.20 28.43 -43.20
C GLU A 6 -1.89 27.63 -43.07
N THR A 7 -1.52 27.32 -41.86
CA THR A 7 -0.45 26.39 -41.55
C THR A 7 -1.07 24.99 -41.45
N THR A 8 -0.79 24.15 -42.43
CA THR A 8 -1.11 22.72 -42.47
C THR A 8 -0.34 22.02 -41.31
N PRO A 9 -0.98 21.17 -40.50
CA PRO A 9 -0.25 20.40 -39.51
C PRO A 9 0.57 19.30 -40.22
N GLU A 10 1.89 19.32 -39.98
CA GLU A 10 2.79 18.24 -40.32
C GLU A 10 2.29 16.94 -39.66
N THR A 11 2.05 15.95 -40.53
CA THR A 11 1.81 14.57 -40.11
C THR A 11 3.01 14.06 -39.35
N GLU A 12 2.88 13.93 -38.02
CA GLU A 12 3.80 13.17 -37.21
C GLU A 12 3.89 11.73 -37.77
N SER A 13 5.01 11.45 -38.35
CA SER A 13 5.39 10.10 -38.76
C SER A 13 5.49 9.24 -37.50
N THR A 14 4.53 8.37 -37.27
CA THR A 14 4.59 7.27 -36.33
C THR A 14 5.92 6.52 -36.54
N PRO A 15 6.79 6.40 -35.55
CA PRO A 15 7.99 5.61 -35.69
C PRO A 15 7.56 4.17 -35.92
N ALA A 16 7.95 3.62 -37.06
CA ALA A 16 7.81 2.20 -37.38
C ALA A 16 8.38 1.42 -36.19
N THR A 17 7.52 0.68 -35.47
CA THR A 17 7.89 -0.24 -34.40
C THR A 17 8.70 -1.36 -35.05
N GLY A 18 9.98 -1.14 -35.29
CA GLY A 18 10.94 -2.15 -35.67
C GLY A 18 10.98 -3.19 -34.55
N ARG A 19 10.35 -4.35 -34.81
CA ARG A 19 10.35 -5.48 -33.90
C ARG A 19 11.79 -5.87 -33.63
N SER A 20 12.29 -5.71 -32.42
CA SER A 20 13.65 -6.07 -32.02
C SER A 20 13.88 -7.56 -32.33
N LYS A 21 14.91 -7.87 -33.11
CA LYS A 21 15.27 -9.24 -33.41
C LYS A 21 15.81 -9.96 -32.21
N VAL A 22 15.45 -11.22 -32.07
CA VAL A 22 15.83 -12.07 -30.93
C VAL A 22 16.90 -13.06 -31.40
N GLY A 23 17.91 -13.27 -30.56
CA GLY A 23 19.01 -14.19 -30.90
C GLY A 23 18.58 -15.65 -30.82
N ILE A 24 18.93 -16.43 -31.87
CA ILE A 24 18.82 -17.89 -31.94
C ILE A 24 20.23 -18.43 -32.15
N LEU A 25 20.72 -19.29 -31.25
CA LEU A 25 22.05 -19.89 -31.38
C LEU A 25 21.96 -21.25 -32.05
N VAL A 26 22.69 -21.44 -33.16
CA VAL A 26 22.80 -22.72 -33.87
C VAL A 26 24.20 -23.26 -33.69
N VAL A 27 24.31 -24.45 -33.11
CA VAL A 27 25.58 -25.08 -32.74
C VAL A 27 25.70 -26.44 -33.45
N ASP A 28 26.64 -26.59 -34.36
CA ASP A 28 26.93 -27.81 -35.08
C ASP A 28 28.38 -27.70 -35.64
N ASP A 29 29.14 -28.75 -35.73
CA ASP A 29 30.51 -28.72 -36.26
C ASP A 29 30.51 -28.68 -37.80
N ASP A 30 29.46 -29.22 -38.46
CA ASP A 30 29.29 -29.23 -39.92
C ASP A 30 28.71 -27.90 -40.44
N ALA A 31 29.50 -27.19 -41.23
CA ALA A 31 29.08 -25.92 -41.82
C ALA A 31 27.85 -26.06 -42.76
N THR A 32 27.69 -27.20 -43.40
CA THR A 32 26.54 -27.47 -44.30
C THR A 32 25.25 -27.57 -43.50
N LYS A 33 25.29 -28.25 -42.33
CA LYS A 33 24.13 -28.36 -41.45
C LYS A 33 23.78 -27.00 -40.81
N ARG A 34 24.77 -26.22 -40.38
CA ARG A 34 24.53 -24.85 -39.87
C ARG A 34 23.86 -23.99 -40.91
N PHE A 35 24.37 -24.00 -42.16
CA PHE A 35 23.75 -23.25 -43.25
C PHE A 35 22.31 -23.70 -43.53
N ALA A 36 22.05 -25.02 -43.54
CA ALA A 36 20.71 -25.57 -43.68
C ALA A 36 19.75 -25.08 -42.59
N LEU A 37 20.14 -25.16 -41.31
CA LEU A 37 19.35 -24.70 -40.21
C LEU A 37 19.08 -23.18 -40.27
N ARG A 38 20.09 -22.38 -40.60
CA ARG A 38 19.95 -20.95 -40.84
C ARG A 38 18.94 -20.64 -41.94
N THR A 39 19.00 -21.36 -43.05
CA THR A 39 18.05 -21.22 -44.16
C THR A 39 16.63 -21.58 -43.74
N ILE A 40 16.46 -22.66 -42.96
CA ILE A 40 15.17 -23.07 -42.42
C ILE A 40 14.58 -21.96 -41.49
N LEU A 41 15.41 -21.29 -40.69
CA LEU A 41 15.00 -20.28 -39.74
C LEU A 41 14.85 -18.88 -40.36
N ALA A 42 15.40 -18.60 -41.51
CA ALA A 42 15.36 -17.29 -42.19
C ALA A 42 13.94 -16.67 -42.27
N PRO A 43 12.85 -17.42 -42.49
CA PRO A 43 11.50 -16.86 -42.51
C PRO A 43 10.99 -16.33 -41.17
N LEU A 44 11.65 -16.63 -40.07
CA LEU A 44 11.30 -16.09 -38.73
C LEU A 44 11.75 -14.63 -38.59
N ASP A 45 12.65 -14.16 -39.45
CA ASP A 45 13.25 -12.81 -39.40
C ASP A 45 13.92 -12.46 -38.07
N GLU A 46 14.59 -13.46 -37.46
CA GLU A 46 15.31 -13.33 -36.19
C GLU A 46 16.83 -13.36 -36.43
N ASP A 47 17.61 -13.04 -35.39
CA ASP A 47 19.07 -13.02 -35.46
C ASP A 47 19.65 -14.41 -35.21
N VAL A 48 20.04 -15.11 -36.27
CA VAL A 48 20.60 -16.45 -36.16
C VAL A 48 22.12 -16.38 -36.07
N VAL A 49 22.65 -16.70 -34.87
CA VAL A 49 24.08 -16.77 -34.61
C VAL A 49 24.57 -18.21 -34.74
N GLU A 50 25.67 -18.41 -35.42
CA GLU A 50 26.27 -19.73 -35.63
C GLU A 50 27.46 -19.95 -34.70
N ALA A 51 27.60 -21.15 -34.16
CA ALA A 51 28.77 -21.63 -33.44
C ALA A 51 29.22 -22.97 -33.98
N SER A 52 30.51 -23.11 -34.23
CA SER A 52 31.10 -24.30 -34.84
C SER A 52 31.55 -25.38 -33.82
N SER A 53 31.33 -25.16 -32.55
CA SER A 53 31.68 -26.10 -31.48
C SER A 53 31.00 -25.70 -30.14
N GLY A 54 30.93 -26.60 -29.18
CA GLY A 54 30.46 -26.32 -27.82
C GLY A 54 31.23 -25.19 -27.15
N ALA A 55 32.56 -25.13 -27.31
CA ALA A 55 33.36 -24.04 -26.76
C ALA A 55 33.03 -22.68 -27.42
N ASP A 56 32.70 -22.65 -28.67
CA ASP A 56 32.26 -21.44 -29.34
C ASP A 56 30.86 -21.02 -28.90
N ALA A 57 29.95 -21.96 -28.78
CA ALA A 57 28.61 -21.70 -28.20
C ALA A 57 28.67 -21.08 -26.82
N LEU A 58 29.54 -21.61 -25.95
CA LEU A 58 29.74 -21.05 -24.60
C LEU A 58 30.31 -19.62 -24.63
N ARG A 59 31.16 -19.28 -25.60
CA ARG A 59 31.65 -17.89 -25.80
C ARG A 59 30.54 -16.94 -26.27
N GLN A 60 29.67 -17.39 -27.20
CA GLN A 60 28.53 -16.59 -27.62
C GLN A 60 27.54 -16.30 -26.47
N LEU A 61 27.23 -17.31 -25.68
CA LEU A 61 26.35 -17.18 -24.49
C LEU A 61 26.90 -16.27 -23.39
N LEU A 62 28.22 -16.03 -23.34
CA LEU A 62 28.81 -15.04 -22.45
C LEU A 62 28.55 -13.60 -22.90
N ARG A 63 28.43 -13.39 -24.22
CA ARG A 63 28.29 -12.05 -24.82
C ARG A 63 26.84 -11.66 -25.09
N HIS A 64 26.03 -12.63 -25.44
CA HIS A 64 24.65 -12.43 -25.90
C HIS A 64 23.67 -13.35 -25.19
N GLU A 65 22.44 -12.90 -25.05
CA GLU A 65 21.31 -13.72 -24.60
C GLU A 65 20.60 -14.28 -25.83
N PHE A 66 20.12 -15.51 -25.74
CA PHE A 66 19.43 -16.21 -26.80
C PHE A 66 18.07 -16.72 -26.34
N ALA A 67 17.06 -16.67 -27.22
CA ALA A 67 15.75 -17.25 -26.95
C ALA A 67 15.79 -18.77 -26.93
N VAL A 68 16.65 -19.37 -27.72
CA VAL A 68 16.81 -20.82 -27.84
C VAL A 68 18.19 -21.18 -28.41
N VAL A 69 18.72 -22.31 -27.96
CA VAL A 69 19.94 -22.93 -28.52
C VAL A 69 19.54 -24.21 -29.28
N LEU A 70 19.86 -24.28 -30.55
CA LEU A 70 19.79 -25.51 -31.32
C LEU A 70 21.19 -26.17 -31.29
N LEU A 71 21.30 -27.35 -30.69
CA LEU A 71 22.57 -27.97 -30.36
C LEU A 71 22.68 -29.37 -30.96
N ASP A 72 23.65 -29.55 -31.86
CA ASP A 72 23.96 -30.90 -32.33
C ASP A 72 24.53 -31.75 -31.17
N VAL A 73 24.09 -33.00 -31.11
CA VAL A 73 24.55 -33.94 -30.07
C VAL A 73 25.98 -34.42 -30.36
N ARG A 74 26.31 -34.60 -31.63
CA ARG A 74 27.60 -35.25 -32.02
C ARG A 74 28.60 -34.23 -32.58
N MET A 75 29.37 -33.65 -31.69
CA MET A 75 30.48 -32.76 -32.08
C MET A 75 31.84 -33.29 -31.58
N PRO A 76 32.94 -33.00 -32.28
CA PRO A 76 34.29 -33.32 -31.84
C PRO A 76 34.66 -32.56 -30.59
N ILE A 77 35.54 -33.18 -29.75
CA ILE A 77 36.16 -32.59 -28.54
C ILE A 77 35.17 -32.39 -27.40
N MET A 78 34.03 -31.70 -27.61
CA MET A 78 32.98 -31.44 -26.62
C MET A 78 31.65 -31.77 -27.31
N ASP A 79 30.96 -32.80 -26.81
CA ASP A 79 29.66 -33.19 -27.36
C ASP A 79 28.54 -32.23 -26.91
N GLY A 80 27.34 -32.40 -27.54
CA GLY A 80 26.20 -31.54 -27.22
C GLY A 80 25.72 -31.68 -25.78
N PHE A 81 25.85 -32.87 -25.14
CA PHE A 81 25.41 -33.07 -23.78
C PHE A 81 26.37 -32.39 -22.79
N GLU A 82 27.67 -32.47 -22.99
CA GLU A 82 28.68 -31.75 -22.20
C GLU A 82 28.47 -30.23 -22.34
N THR A 83 28.22 -29.77 -23.57
CA THR A 83 27.93 -28.35 -23.84
C THR A 83 26.69 -27.90 -23.06
N ALA A 84 25.58 -28.66 -23.11
CA ALA A 84 24.35 -28.37 -22.42
C ALA A 84 24.55 -28.33 -20.89
N GLN A 85 25.33 -29.27 -20.34
CA GLN A 85 25.66 -29.29 -18.90
C GLN A 85 26.41 -28.02 -18.49
N LEU A 86 27.37 -27.55 -19.27
CA LEU A 86 28.08 -26.29 -19.00
C LEU A 86 27.22 -25.06 -19.16
N ILE A 87 26.26 -25.06 -20.09
CA ILE A 87 25.26 -23.99 -20.21
C ILE A 87 24.40 -23.90 -18.94
N ARG A 88 23.92 -25.03 -18.41
CA ARG A 88 23.10 -25.12 -17.21
C ARG A 88 23.83 -24.71 -15.91
N GLN A 89 25.13 -24.88 -15.85
CA GLN A 89 25.94 -24.49 -14.69
C GLN A 89 26.17 -22.97 -14.57
N ARG A 90 25.78 -22.20 -15.56
CA ARG A 90 26.00 -20.75 -15.59
C ARG A 90 24.73 -19.98 -15.30
N PRO A 91 24.65 -19.13 -14.27
CA PRO A 91 23.44 -18.42 -13.87
C PRO A 91 22.80 -17.59 -15.00
N ARG A 92 23.62 -17.09 -15.93
CA ARG A 92 23.11 -16.25 -17.04
C ARG A 92 22.41 -17.06 -18.14
N SER A 93 22.77 -18.33 -18.33
CA SER A 93 22.25 -19.20 -19.40
C SER A 93 21.54 -20.46 -18.88
N GLU A 94 21.46 -20.67 -17.58
CA GLU A 94 20.86 -21.87 -16.98
C GLU A 94 19.42 -22.14 -17.44
N LEU A 95 18.65 -21.08 -17.68
CA LEU A 95 17.25 -21.16 -18.10
C LEU A 95 17.08 -21.05 -19.62
N THR A 96 18.16 -20.87 -20.40
CA THR A 96 18.05 -20.77 -21.87
C THR A 96 17.55 -22.09 -22.46
N PRO A 97 16.45 -22.13 -23.21
CA PRO A 97 15.92 -23.34 -23.81
C PRO A 97 16.94 -23.99 -24.77
N ILE A 98 17.13 -25.30 -24.64
CA ILE A 98 18.00 -26.10 -25.54
C ILE A 98 17.14 -27.11 -26.28
N ILE A 99 17.24 -27.09 -27.61
CA ILE A 99 16.68 -28.12 -28.48
C ILE A 99 17.85 -28.90 -29.06
N PHE A 100 17.90 -30.18 -28.79
CA PHE A 100 18.91 -31.04 -29.41
C PHE A 100 18.52 -31.40 -30.84
N VAL A 101 19.51 -31.37 -31.74
CA VAL A 101 19.36 -31.86 -33.14
C VAL A 101 20.19 -33.13 -33.24
N THR A 102 19.58 -34.27 -33.50
CA THR A 102 20.27 -35.57 -33.53
C THR A 102 19.76 -36.48 -34.65
N ALA A 103 20.55 -37.50 -35.01
CA ALA A 103 20.14 -38.51 -35.96
C ALA A 103 19.19 -39.54 -35.34
N LEU A 104 18.35 -40.18 -36.17
CA LEU A 104 17.25 -41.05 -35.69
C LEU A 104 17.73 -42.39 -35.11
N ASP A 105 18.95 -42.82 -35.40
CA ASP A 105 19.52 -44.13 -35.07
C ASP A 105 19.83 -44.37 -33.58
N GLN A 106 19.80 -43.33 -32.75
CA GLN A 106 20.03 -43.43 -31.27
C GLN A 106 19.01 -42.61 -30.47
N ALA A 107 17.84 -42.39 -31.03
CA ALA A 107 16.82 -41.50 -30.48
C ALA A 107 16.46 -41.79 -29.02
N GLU A 108 16.26 -43.05 -28.64
CA GLU A 108 15.79 -43.42 -27.29
C GLU A 108 16.85 -43.16 -26.21
N THR A 109 18.12 -43.43 -26.49
CA THR A 109 19.23 -43.25 -25.51
C THR A 109 19.56 -41.76 -25.36
N ASP A 110 19.58 -41.01 -26.44
CA ASP A 110 19.89 -39.56 -26.42
C ASP A 110 18.77 -38.74 -25.75
N MET A 111 17.50 -39.10 -25.99
CA MET A 111 16.36 -38.44 -25.33
C MET A 111 16.41 -38.54 -23.81
N GLY A 112 16.68 -39.73 -23.25
CA GLY A 112 16.76 -39.91 -21.79
C GLY A 112 17.81 -39.03 -21.16
N ARG A 113 19.02 -38.94 -21.75
CA ARG A 113 20.12 -38.10 -21.27
C ARG A 113 19.82 -36.61 -21.40
N GLY A 114 19.27 -36.19 -22.54
CA GLY A 114 19.01 -34.78 -22.78
C GLY A 114 17.95 -34.18 -21.86
N TYR A 115 16.85 -34.89 -21.61
CA TYR A 115 15.83 -34.41 -20.67
C TYR A 115 16.35 -34.32 -19.23
N THR A 116 17.22 -35.24 -18.78
CA THR A 116 17.85 -35.14 -17.46
C THR A 116 18.79 -33.95 -17.34
N LEU A 117 19.33 -33.43 -18.45
CA LEU A 117 20.16 -32.24 -18.53
C LEU A 117 19.34 -30.95 -18.74
N GLY A 118 18.02 -31.05 -18.68
CA GLY A 118 17.13 -29.89 -18.82
C GLY A 118 16.90 -29.43 -20.25
N ALA A 119 17.11 -30.29 -21.25
CA ALA A 119 16.66 -29.99 -22.62
C ALA A 119 15.14 -29.86 -22.65
N VAL A 120 14.66 -28.93 -23.42
CA VAL A 120 13.21 -28.69 -23.55
C VAL A 120 12.61 -29.52 -24.66
N ASP A 121 13.44 -29.95 -25.69
CA ASP A 121 12.95 -30.70 -26.82
C ASP A 121 14.07 -31.33 -27.65
N PHE A 122 13.66 -32.17 -28.62
CA PHE A 122 14.52 -32.83 -29.62
C PHE A 122 13.96 -32.64 -31.02
N VAL A 123 14.85 -32.54 -32.02
CA VAL A 123 14.53 -32.59 -33.44
C VAL A 123 15.44 -33.62 -34.12
N PHE A 124 14.81 -34.57 -34.80
CA PHE A 124 15.52 -35.65 -35.48
C PHE A 124 15.83 -35.30 -36.96
N ALA A 125 17.02 -35.68 -37.41
CA ALA A 125 17.40 -35.58 -38.80
C ALA A 125 16.81 -36.76 -39.60
N PRO A 126 16.27 -36.53 -40.81
CA PRO A 126 16.26 -35.27 -41.54
C PRO A 126 15.26 -34.24 -40.97
N VAL A 127 15.74 -33.01 -40.79
CA VAL A 127 14.95 -31.93 -40.19
C VAL A 127 13.81 -31.51 -41.07
N VAL A 128 12.58 -31.54 -40.56
CA VAL A 128 11.41 -31.04 -41.28
C VAL A 128 11.29 -29.51 -41.02
N PRO A 129 11.43 -28.67 -42.09
CA PRO A 129 11.52 -27.20 -41.91
C PRO A 129 10.35 -26.55 -41.16
N SER A 130 9.13 -27.02 -41.42
CA SER A 130 7.91 -26.50 -40.76
C SER A 130 7.90 -26.81 -39.27
N ILE A 131 8.33 -28.01 -38.86
CA ILE A 131 8.38 -28.41 -37.43
C ILE A 131 9.47 -27.63 -36.73
N MET A 132 10.65 -27.47 -37.29
CA MET A 132 11.74 -26.70 -36.68
C MET A 132 11.30 -25.26 -36.47
N ARG A 133 10.74 -24.59 -37.47
CA ARG A 133 10.23 -23.22 -37.30
C ARG A 133 9.17 -23.11 -36.23
N ALA A 134 8.20 -24.02 -36.19
CA ALA A 134 7.14 -24.01 -35.18
C ALA A 134 7.69 -24.15 -33.77
N LYS A 135 8.67 -25.05 -33.56
CA LYS A 135 9.31 -25.22 -32.23
C LYS A 135 10.10 -23.98 -31.83
N VAL A 136 10.89 -23.41 -32.73
CA VAL A 136 11.72 -22.23 -32.44
C VAL A 136 10.87 -20.98 -32.19
N SER A 137 9.80 -20.80 -33.00
CA SER A 137 8.92 -19.61 -32.80
C SER A 137 8.28 -19.55 -31.42
N VAL A 138 7.91 -20.68 -30.83
CA VAL A 138 7.37 -20.72 -29.47
C VAL A 138 8.36 -20.14 -28.43
N PHE A 139 9.64 -20.52 -28.54
CA PHE A 139 10.67 -20.02 -27.64
C PHE A 139 11.03 -18.55 -27.88
N VAL A 140 10.99 -18.10 -29.13
CA VAL A 140 11.15 -16.69 -29.47
C VAL A 140 10.02 -15.85 -28.88
N GLU A 141 8.77 -16.28 -28.99
CA GLU A 141 7.63 -15.61 -28.40
C GLU A 141 7.70 -15.59 -26.87
N LEU A 142 8.04 -16.73 -26.25
CA LEU A 142 8.22 -16.82 -24.80
C LEU A 142 9.32 -15.88 -24.30
N TYR A 143 10.45 -15.83 -24.98
CA TYR A 143 11.56 -14.94 -24.66
C TYR A 143 11.12 -13.47 -24.72
N ARG A 144 10.39 -13.08 -25.77
CA ARG A 144 9.85 -11.72 -25.92
C ARG A 144 8.90 -11.36 -24.78
N ALA A 145 7.97 -12.25 -24.49
CA ALA A 145 7.02 -12.03 -23.37
C ALA A 145 7.75 -11.88 -22.02
N GLN A 146 8.80 -12.67 -21.79
CA GLN A 146 9.63 -12.54 -20.58
C GLN A 146 10.40 -11.22 -20.53
N GLN A 147 10.97 -10.76 -21.65
CA GLN A 147 11.68 -9.49 -21.74
C GLN A 147 10.76 -8.31 -21.51
N GLU A 148 9.56 -8.36 -22.10
CA GLU A 148 8.53 -7.33 -21.88
C GLU A 148 8.09 -7.27 -20.42
N LEU A 149 7.83 -8.42 -19.82
CA LEU A 149 7.46 -8.51 -18.39
C LEU A 149 8.57 -7.95 -17.47
N ARG A 150 9.84 -8.28 -17.75
CA ARG A 150 10.99 -7.72 -17.01
C ARG A 150 11.03 -6.19 -17.14
N ARG A 151 10.82 -5.66 -18.35
CA ARG A 151 10.81 -4.22 -18.59
C ARG A 151 9.69 -3.53 -17.83
N TYR A 152 8.46 -4.05 -17.89
CA TYR A 152 7.33 -3.50 -17.14
C TYR A 152 7.56 -3.54 -15.62
N ARG A 153 8.11 -4.64 -15.12
CA ARG A 153 8.44 -4.77 -13.71
C ARG A 153 9.41 -3.68 -13.26
N THR A 154 10.51 -3.46 -13.97
CA THR A 154 11.49 -2.42 -13.64
C THR A 154 10.87 -1.02 -13.69
N GLN A 155 10.04 -0.74 -14.71
CA GLN A 155 9.33 0.54 -14.81
C GLN A 155 8.36 0.76 -13.65
N LEU A 156 7.63 -0.28 -13.23
CA LEU A 156 6.73 -0.20 -12.07
C LEU A 156 7.50 0.02 -10.77
N GLU A 157 8.61 -0.68 -10.55
CA GLU A 157 9.47 -0.51 -9.38
C GLU A 157 9.97 0.94 -9.28
N THR A 158 10.47 1.51 -10.37
CA THR A 158 10.90 2.93 -10.44
C THR A 158 9.75 3.89 -10.16
N LEU A 159 8.59 3.69 -10.79
CA LEU A 159 7.43 4.55 -10.61
C LEU A 159 6.90 4.51 -9.16
N VAL A 160 6.87 3.32 -8.55
CA VAL A 160 6.48 3.15 -7.13
C VAL A 160 7.43 3.91 -6.22
N GLU A 161 8.75 3.80 -6.46
CA GLU A 161 9.75 4.52 -5.67
C GLU A 161 9.60 6.04 -5.80
N GLU A 162 9.48 6.59 -7.02
CA GLU A 162 9.26 8.01 -7.26
C GLU A 162 7.99 8.52 -6.57
N ARG A 163 6.88 7.77 -6.69
CA ARG A 163 5.61 8.13 -6.05
C ARG A 163 5.70 8.09 -4.54
N THR A 164 6.41 7.11 -3.98
CA THR A 164 6.60 6.98 -2.53
C THR A 164 7.41 8.16 -1.98
N ILE A 165 8.49 8.55 -2.67
CA ILE A 165 9.31 9.72 -2.31
C ILE A 165 8.47 11.00 -2.36
N ALA A 166 7.73 11.22 -3.45
CA ALA A 166 6.89 12.41 -3.62
C ALA A 166 5.79 12.49 -2.54
N LEU A 167 5.08 11.38 -2.27
CA LEU A 167 4.05 11.32 -1.23
C LEU A 167 4.63 11.59 0.17
N THR A 168 5.81 11.06 0.45
CA THR A 168 6.50 11.28 1.73
C THR A 168 6.91 12.74 1.90
N ALA A 169 7.41 13.37 0.84
CA ALA A 169 7.78 14.79 0.86
C ALA A 169 6.56 15.69 1.10
N ILE A 170 5.48 15.49 0.34
CA ILE A 170 4.22 16.25 0.50
C ILE A 170 3.64 16.06 1.92
N ASN A 171 3.69 14.85 2.44
CA ASN A 171 3.17 14.57 3.79
C ASN A 171 3.97 15.31 4.87
N ARG A 172 5.31 15.33 4.75
CA ARG A 172 6.18 16.10 5.66
C ARG A 172 5.94 17.61 5.57
N GLU A 173 5.77 18.13 4.36
CA GLU A 173 5.47 19.55 4.15
C GLU A 173 4.14 19.93 4.77
N LEU A 174 3.10 19.11 4.58
CA LEU A 174 1.78 19.30 5.18
C LEU A 174 1.84 19.25 6.73
N GLU A 175 2.65 18.36 7.29
CA GLU A 175 2.90 18.29 8.74
C GLU A 175 3.57 19.55 9.27
N ALA A 176 4.65 20.00 8.62
CA ALA A 176 5.37 21.22 8.99
C ALA A 176 4.48 22.45 8.88
N PHE A 177 3.71 22.58 7.81
CA PHE A 177 2.72 23.65 7.62
C PHE A 177 1.67 23.66 8.72
N SER A 178 1.06 22.51 9.00
CA SER A 178 0.04 22.39 10.05
C SER A 178 0.59 22.73 11.44
N TYR A 179 1.83 22.31 11.72
CA TYR A 179 2.51 22.64 12.98
C TYR A 179 2.73 24.15 13.11
N SER A 180 3.30 24.81 12.07
CA SER A 180 3.56 26.23 12.07
C SER A 180 2.28 27.05 12.23
N VAL A 181 1.24 26.75 11.42
CA VAL A 181 -0.05 27.44 11.50
C VAL A 181 -0.70 27.28 12.89
N SER A 182 -0.68 26.07 13.45
CA SER A 182 -1.25 25.83 14.78
C SER A 182 -0.51 26.57 15.89
N HIS A 183 0.83 26.64 15.80
CA HIS A 183 1.67 27.38 16.73
C HIS A 183 1.40 28.88 16.65
N ASP A 184 1.42 29.44 15.43
CA ASP A 184 1.31 30.89 15.22
C ASP A 184 -0.08 31.44 15.55
N LEU A 185 -1.13 30.58 15.44
CA LEU A 185 -2.47 30.95 15.85
C LEU A 185 -2.74 30.76 17.35
N ARG A 186 -1.97 29.93 18.04
CA ARG A 186 -2.15 29.71 19.50
C ARG A 186 -1.80 30.95 20.31
N ALA A 187 -0.70 31.64 19.99
CA ALA A 187 -0.24 32.82 20.71
C ALA A 187 -1.28 33.96 20.75
N PRO A 188 -1.86 34.42 19.63
CA PRO A 188 -2.90 35.43 19.63
C PRO A 188 -4.18 34.99 20.33
N LEU A 189 -4.57 33.69 20.25
CA LEU A 189 -5.73 33.19 20.97
C LEU A 189 -5.54 33.18 22.47
N THR A 190 -4.35 32.80 22.95
CA THR A 190 -4.00 32.86 24.39
C THR A 190 -4.01 34.30 24.91
N SER A 191 -3.46 35.23 24.10
CA SER A 191 -3.51 36.66 24.48
C SER A 191 -4.94 37.19 24.53
N PHE A 192 -5.77 36.78 23.55
CA PHE A 192 -7.17 37.16 23.52
C PHE A 192 -7.98 36.63 24.70
N ASP A 193 -7.77 35.36 25.08
CA ASP A 193 -8.40 34.79 26.29
C ASP A 193 -7.97 35.51 27.56
N ALA A 194 -6.66 35.78 27.70
CA ALA A 194 -6.13 36.51 28.84
C ALA A 194 -6.73 37.90 28.98
N LEU A 195 -6.77 38.69 27.89
CA LEU A 195 -7.36 40.03 27.85
C LEU A 195 -8.87 40.00 28.19
N SER A 196 -9.59 39.03 27.59
CA SER A 196 -11.02 38.87 27.88
C SER A 196 -11.28 38.48 29.35
N LYS A 197 -10.43 37.64 29.93
CA LYS A 197 -10.48 37.24 31.31
C LYS A 197 -10.23 38.44 32.25
N THR A 198 -9.19 39.21 32.00
CA THR A 198 -8.87 40.43 32.76
C THR A 198 -10.04 41.43 32.74
N LEU A 199 -10.65 41.67 31.55
CA LEU A 199 -11.80 42.54 31.44
C LEU A 199 -13.00 42.04 32.25
N LEU A 200 -13.25 40.74 32.27
CA LEU A 200 -14.34 40.17 33.08
C LEU A 200 -14.06 40.26 34.60
N GLU A 201 -12.84 40.02 35.02
CA GLU A 201 -12.43 40.02 36.45
C GLU A 201 -12.33 41.43 37.04
N GLU A 202 -11.71 42.36 36.30
CA GLU A 202 -11.46 43.71 36.79
C GLU A 202 -12.60 44.70 36.53
N HIS A 203 -13.32 44.54 35.44
CA HIS A 203 -14.34 45.49 35.01
C HIS A 203 -15.75 44.89 34.88
N GLY A 204 -15.94 43.59 35.14
CA GLY A 204 -17.23 42.91 34.98
C GLY A 204 -18.38 43.56 35.76
N GLY A 205 -18.09 44.11 36.95
CA GLY A 205 -19.10 44.83 37.77
C GLY A 205 -19.54 46.20 37.17
N LYS A 206 -18.80 46.73 36.18
CA LYS A 206 -19.09 48.01 35.52
C LYS A 206 -19.71 47.84 34.12
N LEU A 207 -19.72 46.62 33.61
CA LEU A 207 -20.25 46.27 32.29
C LEU A 207 -21.75 45.98 32.39
N ASP A 208 -22.50 46.36 31.33
CA ASP A 208 -23.89 45.97 31.24
C ASP A 208 -24.03 44.47 30.91
N LYS A 209 -25.23 43.90 31.08
CA LYS A 209 -25.49 42.48 30.85
C LYS A 209 -25.14 42.03 29.43
N ARG A 210 -25.33 42.91 28.44
CA ARG A 210 -25.07 42.61 27.03
C ARG A 210 -23.54 42.50 26.75
N ALA A 211 -22.78 43.43 27.28
CA ALA A 211 -21.32 43.41 27.17
C ALA A 211 -20.70 42.16 27.86
N LEU A 212 -21.21 41.81 29.04
CA LEU A 212 -20.80 40.60 29.78
C LEU A 212 -21.10 39.33 28.97
N GLU A 213 -22.29 39.26 28.34
CA GLU A 213 -22.65 38.10 27.51
C GLU A 213 -21.78 38.04 26.27
N GLN A 214 -21.46 39.15 25.63
CA GLN A 214 -20.57 39.18 24.46
C GLN A 214 -19.14 38.75 24.84
N LEU A 215 -18.58 39.21 25.92
CA LEU A 215 -17.25 38.81 26.39
C LEU A 215 -17.19 37.30 26.70
N ARG A 216 -18.23 36.76 27.34
CA ARG A 216 -18.31 35.30 27.56
C ARG A 216 -18.35 34.50 26.28
N LYS A 217 -19.16 34.95 25.30
CA LYS A 217 -19.19 34.32 23.96
C LYS A 217 -17.84 34.40 23.24
N MET A 218 -17.16 35.53 23.34
CA MET A 218 -15.81 35.68 22.72
C MET A 218 -14.81 34.71 23.35
N ARG A 219 -14.81 34.53 24.68
CA ARG A 219 -13.97 33.53 25.34
C ARG A 219 -14.30 32.10 24.90
N GLU A 220 -15.58 31.76 24.86
CA GLU A 220 -16.03 30.44 24.42
C GLU A 220 -15.55 30.14 22.97
N VAL A 221 -15.60 31.12 22.08
CA VAL A 221 -15.07 30.99 20.71
C VAL A 221 -13.55 30.80 20.72
N SER A 222 -12.82 31.57 21.54
CA SER A 222 -11.37 31.47 21.65
C SER A 222 -10.92 30.10 22.18
N GLU A 223 -11.52 29.61 23.24
CA GLU A 223 -11.27 28.30 23.84
C GLU A 223 -11.56 27.17 22.82
N ARG A 224 -12.63 27.35 22.05
CA ARG A 224 -12.97 26.41 20.96
C ARG A 224 -11.93 26.42 19.85
N MET A 225 -11.47 27.58 19.39
CA MET A 225 -10.42 27.68 18.38
C MET A 225 -9.14 27.01 18.85
N ALA A 226 -8.72 27.23 20.09
CA ALA A 226 -7.58 26.55 20.68
C ALA A 226 -7.74 25.01 20.64
N SER A 227 -8.91 24.50 21.00
CA SER A 227 -9.21 23.07 20.95
C SER A 227 -9.21 22.50 19.53
N VAL A 228 -9.65 23.28 18.52
CA VAL A 228 -9.54 22.90 17.08
C VAL A 228 -8.08 22.71 16.68
N PHE A 229 -7.21 23.66 17.03
CA PHE A 229 -5.79 23.60 16.70
C PHE A 229 -5.07 22.45 17.41
N ASP A 230 -5.35 22.24 18.69
CA ASP A 230 -4.79 21.10 19.45
C ASP A 230 -5.19 19.76 18.82
N GLY A 231 -6.45 19.61 18.43
CA GLY A 231 -6.93 18.43 17.75
C GLY A 231 -6.34 18.23 16.36
N LEU A 232 -6.18 19.32 15.59
CA LEU A 232 -5.51 19.28 14.30
C LEU A 232 -4.05 18.83 14.42
N GLN A 233 -3.31 19.43 15.36
CA GLN A 233 -1.93 19.06 15.65
C GLN A 233 -1.82 17.59 16.08
N MET A 234 -2.77 17.10 16.89
CA MET A 234 -2.85 15.69 17.28
C MET A 234 -3.03 14.78 16.07
N LEU A 235 -3.97 15.09 15.17
CA LEU A 235 -4.18 14.30 13.93
C LEU A 235 -2.91 14.22 13.07
N PHE A 236 -2.14 15.30 12.96
CA PHE A 236 -0.90 15.30 12.20
C PHE A 236 0.22 14.49 12.88
N ARG A 237 0.40 14.66 14.20
CA ARG A 237 1.38 13.85 14.96
C ARG A 237 1.13 12.35 14.89
N LEU A 238 -0.12 11.94 14.73
CA LEU A 238 -0.50 10.55 14.56
C LEU A 238 -0.13 9.98 13.17
N THR A 239 0.30 10.81 12.22
CA THR A 239 0.70 10.36 10.88
C THR A 239 2.14 9.86 10.87
N SER A 240 2.98 10.40 11.73
CA SER A 240 4.44 10.24 11.72
C SER A 240 4.92 9.20 12.74
N GLY A 241 6.04 8.59 12.42
CA GLY A 241 6.74 7.63 13.26
C GLY A 241 6.34 6.16 13.03
N GLU A 242 7.21 5.26 13.41
CA GLU A 242 6.98 3.82 13.32
C GLU A 242 5.99 3.36 14.40
N ILE A 243 5.12 2.41 14.05
CA ILE A 243 4.22 1.75 14.99
C ILE A 243 5.00 0.66 15.71
N ARG A 244 5.08 0.74 17.02
CA ARG A 244 5.65 -0.31 17.87
C ARG A 244 4.54 -1.27 18.29
N ARG A 245 4.41 -2.37 17.55
CA ARG A 245 3.40 -3.38 17.87
C ARG A 245 3.83 -4.23 19.04
N GLU A 246 2.97 -4.29 20.06
CA GLU A 246 3.09 -5.16 21.22
C GLU A 246 1.70 -5.68 21.65
N GLN A 247 1.67 -6.69 22.51
CA GLN A 247 0.42 -7.14 23.13
C GLN A 247 -0.02 -6.10 24.16
N VAL A 248 -1.09 -5.38 23.86
CA VAL A 248 -1.64 -4.31 24.71
C VAL A 248 -2.86 -4.83 25.46
N ASP A 249 -2.82 -4.72 26.78
CA ASP A 249 -3.97 -4.99 27.64
C ASP A 249 -4.94 -3.80 27.60
N VAL A 250 -6.00 -3.95 26.80
CA VAL A 250 -7.07 -2.96 26.63
C VAL A 250 -7.90 -2.82 27.91
N SER A 251 -8.12 -3.93 28.65
CA SER A 251 -8.89 -3.91 29.90
C SER A 251 -8.21 -3.05 30.96
N ALA A 252 -6.89 -3.19 31.13
CA ALA A 252 -6.11 -2.39 32.04
C ALA A 252 -6.11 -0.90 31.64
N LEU A 253 -5.85 -0.58 30.36
CA LEU A 253 -5.87 0.80 29.86
C LEU A 253 -7.25 1.45 30.00
N ALA A 254 -8.33 0.73 29.70
CA ALA A 254 -9.69 1.24 29.87
C ALA A 254 -9.99 1.55 31.35
N ALA A 255 -9.53 0.69 32.29
CA ALA A 255 -9.69 0.92 33.71
C ALA A 255 -8.95 2.19 34.21
N GLU A 256 -7.72 2.42 33.72
CA GLU A 256 -6.94 3.63 33.99
C GLU A 256 -7.71 4.90 33.57
N ILE A 257 -8.16 4.93 32.31
CA ILE A 257 -8.90 6.06 31.73
C ILE A 257 -10.23 6.31 32.48
N VAL A 258 -10.96 5.25 32.85
CA VAL A 258 -12.21 5.36 33.58
C VAL A 258 -11.97 5.93 34.99
N GLN A 259 -10.86 5.59 35.66
CA GLN A 259 -10.50 6.20 36.97
C GLN A 259 -10.24 7.69 36.81
N GLU A 260 -9.55 8.15 35.78
CA GLU A 260 -9.33 9.56 35.51
C GLU A 260 -10.65 10.30 35.27
N LEU A 261 -11.56 9.74 34.46
CA LEU A 261 -12.88 10.31 34.17
C LEU A 261 -13.73 10.42 35.42
N ARG A 262 -13.70 9.43 36.32
CA ARG A 262 -14.39 9.47 37.62
C ARG A 262 -13.79 10.52 38.56
N ALA A 263 -12.46 10.65 38.61
CA ALA A 263 -11.79 11.66 39.41
C ALA A 263 -12.14 13.09 39.00
N ALA A 264 -12.22 13.33 37.69
CA ALA A 264 -12.61 14.61 37.10
C ALA A 264 -14.10 14.94 37.30
N ASN A 265 -14.97 13.92 37.46
CA ASN A 265 -16.43 14.08 37.49
C ASN A 265 -17.05 13.40 38.74
N ARG A 266 -16.58 13.71 39.95
CA ARG A 266 -16.93 13.03 41.21
C ARG A 266 -18.43 12.97 41.53
N LYS A 267 -19.23 13.89 41.02
CA LYS A 267 -20.68 13.96 41.29
C LYS A 267 -21.50 13.05 40.37
N ARG A 268 -20.88 12.48 39.36
CA ARG A 268 -21.60 11.73 38.31
C ARG A 268 -21.57 10.23 38.62
N LYS A 269 -22.73 9.60 38.59
CA LYS A 269 -22.88 8.14 38.73
C LYS A 269 -22.87 7.47 37.34
N VAL A 270 -21.76 6.81 36.99
CA VAL A 270 -21.63 6.03 35.74
C VAL A 270 -21.19 4.60 36.09
N VAL A 271 -21.98 3.65 35.70
CA VAL A 271 -21.62 2.23 35.77
C VAL A 271 -20.80 1.88 34.53
N VAL A 272 -19.58 1.44 34.74
CA VAL A 272 -18.69 1.01 33.66
C VAL A 272 -18.34 -0.44 33.88
N GLU A 273 -18.67 -1.28 32.88
CA GLU A 273 -18.38 -2.71 32.84
C GLU A 273 -17.28 -2.96 31.82
N ILE A 274 -16.16 -3.51 32.26
CA ILE A 274 -15.00 -3.83 31.42
C ILE A 274 -14.82 -5.34 31.42
N ALA A 275 -14.92 -5.98 30.26
CA ALA A 275 -14.64 -7.39 30.13
C ALA A 275 -13.14 -7.67 30.43
N PRO A 276 -12.84 -8.77 31.12
CA PRO A 276 -11.46 -9.10 31.47
C PRO A 276 -10.66 -9.58 30.26
N ALA A 277 -9.34 -9.42 30.31
CA ALA A 277 -8.37 -9.99 29.39
C ALA A 277 -8.55 -9.61 27.90
N ILE A 278 -9.09 -8.42 27.61
CA ILE A 278 -9.13 -7.89 26.25
C ILE A 278 -7.71 -7.50 25.84
N THR A 279 -7.18 -8.09 24.78
CA THR A 279 -5.86 -7.77 24.25
C THR A 279 -5.89 -7.48 22.76
N VAL A 280 -5.03 -6.56 22.30
CA VAL A 280 -4.83 -6.25 20.88
C VAL A 280 -3.33 -6.18 20.57
N ASN A 281 -2.96 -6.47 19.31
CA ASN A 281 -1.58 -6.30 18.85
C ASN A 281 -1.40 -4.91 18.23
N GLY A 282 -0.91 -3.95 19.01
CA GLY A 282 -0.82 -2.56 18.58
C GLY A 282 0.19 -1.74 19.39
N ASP A 283 0.30 -0.46 19.04
CA ASP A 283 1.12 0.52 19.78
C ASP A 283 0.34 0.99 21.01
N ARG A 284 0.86 0.70 22.21
CA ARG A 284 0.21 1.02 23.50
C ARG A 284 -0.19 2.49 23.61
N ARG A 285 0.67 3.41 23.15
CA ARG A 285 0.40 4.84 23.18
C ARG A 285 -0.77 5.22 22.29
N LEU A 286 -0.82 4.65 21.08
CA LEU A 286 -1.91 4.92 20.13
C LEU A 286 -3.23 4.28 20.58
N VAL A 287 -3.18 3.07 21.14
CA VAL A 287 -4.34 2.40 21.75
C VAL A 287 -4.90 3.20 22.91
N HIS A 288 -4.05 3.76 23.78
CA HIS A 288 -4.48 4.65 24.86
C HIS A 288 -5.22 5.89 24.34
N ILE A 289 -4.69 6.55 23.31
CA ILE A 289 -5.34 7.70 22.67
C ILE A 289 -6.70 7.31 22.06
N LEU A 290 -6.77 6.18 21.40
CA LEU A 290 -8.00 5.64 20.81
C LEU A 290 -9.07 5.41 21.88
N LEU A 291 -8.73 4.67 22.94
CA LEU A 291 -9.64 4.38 24.04
C LEU A 291 -10.07 5.66 24.77
N SER A 292 -9.15 6.60 25.02
CA SER A 292 -9.48 7.89 25.61
C SER A 292 -10.51 8.65 24.78
N ASN A 293 -10.39 8.67 23.44
CA ASN A 293 -11.39 9.31 22.59
C ASN A 293 -12.76 8.62 22.66
N LEU A 294 -12.81 7.29 22.61
CA LEU A 294 -14.07 6.55 22.67
C LEU A 294 -14.74 6.68 24.05
N LEU A 295 -13.98 6.54 25.14
CA LEU A 295 -14.50 6.64 26.51
C LEU A 295 -14.94 8.05 26.86
N ASN A 296 -14.20 9.08 26.45
CA ASN A 296 -14.63 10.48 26.60
C ASN A 296 -15.94 10.75 25.84
N ASN A 297 -16.12 10.19 24.64
CA ASN A 297 -17.37 10.30 23.90
C ASN A 297 -18.51 9.60 24.63
N ALA A 298 -18.34 8.36 25.07
CA ALA A 298 -19.34 7.63 25.84
C ALA A 298 -19.73 8.37 27.12
N TRP A 299 -18.71 8.93 27.85
CA TRP A 299 -18.92 9.75 29.03
C TRP A 299 -19.71 11.01 28.75
N LYS A 300 -19.41 11.70 27.66
CA LYS A 300 -20.08 12.93 27.22
C LYS A 300 -21.53 12.68 26.78
N PHE A 301 -21.77 11.72 25.89
CA PHE A 301 -23.08 11.49 25.29
C PHE A 301 -24.08 10.81 26.23
N THR A 302 -23.60 10.30 27.36
CA THR A 302 -24.45 9.80 28.45
C THR A 302 -24.72 10.87 29.54
N SER A 303 -24.29 12.14 29.36
CA SER A 303 -24.34 13.17 30.41
C SER A 303 -25.75 13.52 30.90
N ALA A 304 -26.75 13.37 30.05
CA ALA A 304 -28.16 13.63 30.39
C ALA A 304 -28.79 12.51 31.25
N LYS A 305 -28.16 11.34 31.37
CA LYS A 305 -28.71 10.21 32.15
C LYS A 305 -28.28 10.24 33.59
N PRO A 306 -29.21 10.08 34.57
CA PRO A 306 -28.90 10.04 35.99
C PRO A 306 -28.03 8.84 36.40
N ALA A 307 -28.21 7.69 35.72
CA ALA A 307 -27.49 6.45 35.90
C ALA A 307 -27.07 5.91 34.52
N ALA A 308 -25.92 6.41 34.04
CA ALA A 308 -25.39 6.02 32.72
C ALA A 308 -24.64 4.69 32.80
N ARG A 309 -24.65 3.95 31.70
CA ARG A 309 -23.90 2.70 31.58
C ARG A 309 -22.98 2.72 30.35
N ILE A 310 -21.76 2.24 30.54
CA ILE A 310 -20.76 2.08 29.49
C ILE A 310 -20.19 0.67 29.56
N TRP A 311 -20.08 0.00 28.43
CA TRP A 311 -19.52 -1.35 28.31
C TRP A 311 -18.30 -1.34 27.39
N ILE A 312 -17.25 -1.99 27.82
CA ILE A 312 -16.07 -2.28 27.01
C ILE A 312 -15.96 -3.79 26.90
N GLY A 313 -15.94 -4.30 25.69
CA GLY A 313 -15.91 -5.74 25.45
C GLY A 313 -15.17 -6.12 24.18
N GLN A 314 -15.07 -7.43 24.00
CA GLN A 314 -14.48 -8.04 22.81
C GLN A 314 -15.42 -9.17 22.37
N GLU A 315 -15.69 -9.28 21.09
CA GLU A 315 -16.50 -10.33 20.52
C GLU A 315 -15.81 -10.90 19.26
N ALA A 316 -16.06 -12.17 18.99
CA ALA A 316 -15.58 -12.82 17.80
C ALA A 316 -16.75 -13.02 16.81
N VAL A 317 -16.63 -12.46 15.62
CA VAL A 317 -17.62 -12.60 14.55
C VAL A 317 -16.89 -12.98 13.26
N ASP A 318 -17.31 -14.03 12.61
CA ASP A 318 -16.70 -14.56 11.38
C ASP A 318 -15.18 -14.83 11.49
N GLY A 319 -14.71 -15.23 12.68
CA GLY A 319 -13.30 -15.50 12.95
C GLY A 319 -12.45 -14.26 13.22
N GLU A 320 -13.02 -13.06 13.16
CA GLU A 320 -12.35 -11.80 13.45
C GLU A 320 -12.70 -11.34 14.87
N SER A 321 -11.69 -10.99 15.66
CA SER A 321 -11.86 -10.48 17.02
C SER A 321 -11.96 -8.95 16.98
N ARG A 322 -13.11 -8.42 17.40
CA ARG A 322 -13.40 -6.99 17.42
C ARG A 322 -13.61 -6.46 18.84
N VAL A 323 -12.99 -5.35 19.16
CA VAL A 323 -13.18 -4.65 20.43
C VAL A 323 -14.27 -3.60 20.26
N PHE A 324 -15.11 -3.42 21.28
CA PHE A 324 -16.16 -2.41 21.26
C PHE A 324 -16.21 -1.58 22.55
N VAL A 325 -16.66 -0.34 22.37
CA VAL A 325 -17.11 0.56 23.46
C VAL A 325 -18.56 0.92 23.18
N LYS A 326 -19.45 0.52 24.07
CA LYS A 326 -20.89 0.75 24.00
C LYS A 326 -21.32 1.71 25.11
N ASP A 327 -22.23 2.61 24.80
CA ASP A 327 -22.90 3.48 25.76
C ASP A 327 -24.42 3.42 25.60
N ASP A 328 -25.15 3.76 26.64
CA ASP A 328 -26.59 3.89 26.64
C ASP A 328 -27.08 5.35 26.46
N GLY A 329 -26.25 6.21 25.86
CA GLY A 329 -26.48 7.64 25.71
C GLY A 329 -27.59 8.02 24.74
N VAL A 330 -27.46 9.20 24.13
CA VAL A 330 -28.44 9.76 23.18
C VAL A 330 -28.52 9.03 21.86
N GLY A 331 -27.54 8.16 21.56
CA GLY A 331 -27.49 7.37 20.35
C GLY A 331 -27.05 8.14 19.11
N LEU A 332 -27.20 7.48 17.95
CA LEU A 332 -26.74 7.97 16.65
C LEU A 332 -27.82 7.80 15.60
N ASP A 333 -27.98 8.79 14.70
CA ASP A 333 -28.69 8.57 13.45
C ASP A 333 -27.73 7.93 12.43
N MET A 334 -28.05 6.71 12.02
CA MET A 334 -27.20 5.92 11.11
C MET A 334 -27.24 6.41 9.65
N ILE A 335 -28.16 7.29 9.28
CA ILE A 335 -28.22 7.92 7.94
C ILE A 335 -26.89 8.66 7.66
N ASP A 336 -26.35 9.34 8.66
CA ASP A 336 -25.10 10.10 8.59
C ASP A 336 -23.85 9.32 9.06
N SER A 337 -23.94 8.01 9.22
CA SER A 337 -22.85 7.16 9.75
C SER A 337 -21.53 7.27 8.97
N HIS A 338 -21.59 7.51 7.66
CA HIS A 338 -20.42 7.72 6.80
C HIS A 338 -19.62 8.98 7.18
N ARG A 339 -20.24 9.96 7.84
CA ARG A 339 -19.63 11.23 8.28
C ARG A 339 -19.02 11.16 9.67
N LEU A 340 -19.40 10.16 10.49
CA LEU A 340 -19.00 10.03 11.91
C LEU A 340 -17.49 10.13 12.14
N PHE A 341 -16.70 9.50 11.28
CA PHE A 341 -15.25 9.45 11.39
C PHE A 341 -14.54 10.56 10.56
N GLY A 342 -15.28 11.52 10.03
CA GLY A 342 -14.73 12.68 9.35
C GLY A 342 -14.18 13.71 10.36
N ALA A 343 -13.08 14.38 10.00
CA ALA A 343 -12.56 15.49 10.79
C ALA A 343 -13.56 16.66 10.77
N PHE A 344 -13.77 17.27 11.95
CA PHE A 344 -14.70 18.39 12.17
C PHE A 344 -16.18 18.06 11.89
N GLN A 345 -16.52 16.76 11.76
CA GLN A 345 -17.90 16.31 11.59
C GLN A 345 -18.57 16.10 12.98
N ARG A 346 -19.85 16.49 13.06
CA ARG A 346 -20.65 16.37 14.28
C ARG A 346 -22.08 16.02 13.90
N LEU A 347 -22.68 15.07 14.62
CA LEU A 347 -24.09 14.68 14.44
C LEU A 347 -25.03 15.39 15.43
N HIS A 348 -24.52 15.82 16.59
CA HIS A 348 -25.28 16.55 17.61
C HIS A 348 -24.92 18.02 17.61
N SER A 349 -25.88 18.88 18.01
CA SER A 349 -25.69 20.33 18.08
C SER A 349 -24.63 20.70 19.16
N GLN A 350 -24.02 21.88 19.00
CA GLN A 350 -23.01 22.36 19.92
C GLN A 350 -23.58 22.72 21.29
N SER A 351 -24.85 23.15 21.32
CA SER A 351 -25.57 23.49 22.55
C SER A 351 -25.88 22.28 23.43
N GLU A 352 -25.95 21.07 22.81
CA GLU A 352 -26.24 19.84 23.53
C GLU A 352 -24.96 19.17 24.07
N PHE A 353 -23.91 19.12 23.25
CA PHE A 353 -22.66 18.44 23.66
C PHE A 353 -21.43 19.21 23.19
N PRO A 354 -20.53 19.64 24.08
CA PRO A 354 -19.31 20.35 23.73
C PRO A 354 -18.32 19.46 22.97
N GLY A 355 -17.53 20.04 22.05
CA GLY A 355 -16.45 19.34 21.37
C GLY A 355 -16.22 19.79 19.93
N VAL A 356 -15.06 19.43 19.38
CA VAL A 356 -14.54 19.93 18.09
C VAL A 356 -14.83 18.98 16.90
N GLY A 357 -15.22 17.72 17.15
CA GLY A 357 -15.46 16.74 16.09
C GLY A 357 -14.18 16.11 15.54
N ILE A 358 -13.12 15.99 16.34
CA ILE A 358 -11.83 15.42 15.92
C ILE A 358 -11.62 14.00 16.51
N GLY A 359 -12.26 13.69 17.65
CA GLY A 359 -12.02 12.45 18.39
C GLY A 359 -12.21 11.17 17.55
N LEU A 360 -13.31 11.04 16.80
CA LEU A 360 -13.56 9.87 15.97
C LEU A 360 -12.66 9.83 14.73
N ALA A 361 -12.28 10.97 14.17
CA ALA A 361 -11.27 11.05 13.11
C ALA A 361 -9.91 10.54 13.61
N THR A 362 -9.55 10.85 14.85
CA THR A 362 -8.36 10.31 15.55
C THR A 362 -8.44 8.79 15.68
N VAL A 363 -9.59 8.27 16.11
CA VAL A 363 -9.84 6.81 16.21
C VAL A 363 -9.61 6.14 14.85
N ARG A 364 -10.28 6.62 13.79
CA ARG A 364 -10.14 6.07 12.43
C ARG A 364 -8.70 6.10 11.96
N ARG A 365 -7.98 7.19 12.21
CA ARG A 365 -6.59 7.34 11.80
C ARG A 365 -5.66 6.35 12.50
N ILE A 366 -5.83 6.15 13.80
CA ILE A 366 -5.07 5.17 14.57
C ILE A 366 -5.34 3.76 14.06
N VAL A 367 -6.60 3.40 13.87
CA VAL A 367 -7.01 2.07 13.38
C VAL A 367 -6.47 1.81 11.98
N ASN A 368 -6.60 2.76 11.05
CA ASN A 368 -6.06 2.65 9.69
C ASN A 368 -4.54 2.47 9.69
N ARG A 369 -3.82 3.16 10.58
CA ARG A 369 -2.36 2.97 10.72
C ARG A 369 -1.98 1.57 11.18
N HIS A 370 -2.82 0.92 11.96
CA HIS A 370 -2.65 -0.48 12.36
C HIS A 370 -3.11 -1.47 11.27
N GLY A 371 -3.63 -0.97 10.12
CA GLY A 371 -4.13 -1.81 9.03
C GLY A 371 -5.54 -2.36 9.28
N GLY A 372 -6.22 -1.82 10.30
CA GLY A 372 -7.54 -2.27 10.72
C GLY A 372 -8.69 -1.40 10.21
N ARG A 373 -9.86 -1.60 10.79
CA ARG A 373 -11.09 -0.85 10.48
C ARG A 373 -11.84 -0.43 11.75
N ALA A 374 -12.56 0.72 11.69
CA ALA A 374 -13.43 1.19 12.76
C ALA A 374 -14.79 1.56 12.18
N TRP A 375 -15.87 1.25 12.92
CA TRP A 375 -17.24 1.59 12.57
C TRP A 375 -18.08 1.81 13.83
N ALA A 376 -19.31 2.24 13.65
CA ALA A 376 -20.24 2.45 14.74
C ALA A 376 -21.64 1.93 14.37
N GLU A 377 -22.39 1.53 15.38
CA GLU A 377 -23.79 1.12 15.31
C GLU A 377 -24.57 1.84 16.42
N GLY A 378 -25.82 2.17 16.16
CA GLY A 378 -26.64 2.84 17.17
C GLY A 378 -28.01 3.25 16.65
N ALA A 379 -28.86 3.67 17.57
CA ALA A 379 -30.15 4.27 17.25
C ALA A 379 -30.40 5.43 18.19
N VAL A 380 -31.16 6.43 17.72
CA VAL A 380 -31.49 7.63 18.51
C VAL A 380 -32.25 7.24 19.78
N GLY A 381 -31.72 7.60 20.94
CA GLY A 381 -32.27 7.29 22.26
C GLY A 381 -31.86 5.92 22.83
N GLU A 382 -31.23 5.04 22.05
CA GLU A 382 -30.84 3.70 22.50
C GLU A 382 -29.35 3.55 22.80
N GLY A 383 -28.54 4.60 22.52
CA GLY A 383 -27.12 4.62 22.71
C GLY A 383 -26.34 4.29 21.45
N ALA A 384 -25.02 4.16 21.59
CA ALA A 384 -24.10 3.90 20.49
C ALA A 384 -23.07 2.83 20.86
N THR A 385 -22.61 2.08 19.84
CA THR A 385 -21.52 1.12 19.97
C THR A 385 -20.47 1.43 18.92
N PHE A 386 -19.23 1.66 19.34
CA PHE A 386 -18.09 1.91 18.47
C PHE A 386 -17.18 0.69 18.47
N TYR A 387 -16.90 0.18 17.31
CA TYR A 387 -16.08 -1.00 17.10
C TYR A 387 -14.73 -0.65 16.46
N PHE A 388 -13.72 -1.43 16.79
CA PHE A 388 -12.44 -1.40 16.08
C PHE A 388 -11.75 -2.76 16.05
N VAL A 389 -10.94 -2.96 15.02
CA VAL A 389 -10.11 -4.15 14.77
C VAL A 389 -8.72 -3.69 14.34
N PHE A 390 -7.65 -4.40 14.72
CA PHE A 390 -6.27 -4.15 14.30
C PHE A 390 -5.70 -5.30 13.48
#